data_97d900c65021fb5c2c69cd3fff2ab52d
#
_entry.id   97d900c65021fb5c2c69cd3fff2ab52d
#
_cell.length_a   1.000
_cell.length_b   1.000
_cell.length_c   1.000
_cell.angle_alpha   90.00
_cell.angle_beta   90.00
_cell.angle_gamma   90.00
#
_symmetry.space_group_name_H-M   'P 1'
#
loop_
_entity.id
_entity.type
_entity.pdbx_description
1 polymer ?
#
loop_
_entity_poly.entity_id
_entity_poly.type
_entity_poly.pdbx_seq_one_letter_code
_entity_poly.pdbx_strand_id
1 'polypeptide(L)'
;MNPYRIDEPTAISFSGGRTSAFMLYKCLEAHDGQLPDEAVVTFANTGKEMPETLDFVQACADNWGVDIVWLEARVRRGGEEENKYVYETVEVSHATASRKGEPFTQLIEAKVYAPNPLARFCTKELKVDRIKDYMRVYHDWWTSYIGIRADERRRAVKIHNKSDGSQDQYCPLYADGVTKEHVYDFWINQNFDLQLPNNNGTTDWGNCDLCFLKGKSKRLSIIRERP
;
A
#
# COMPACT_ATOMS: atom_id res chain seq x y z
N MET A 1 -3.90 -25.95 -0.37
CA MET A 1 -3.90 -24.98 -1.51
C MET A 1 -2.86 -23.93 -1.19
N ASN A 2 -2.01 -23.52 -2.13
CA ASN A 2 -1.02 -22.47 -1.89
C ASN A 2 -1.73 -21.11 -1.87
N PRO A 3 -1.71 -20.34 -0.74
CA PRO A 3 -2.47 -19.09 -0.61
C PRO A 3 -1.92 -17.93 -1.46
N TYR A 4 -0.76 -18.11 -2.09
CA TYR A 4 -0.13 -17.11 -2.97
C TYR A 4 -0.35 -17.39 -4.46
N ARG A 5 -1.01 -18.52 -4.78
CA ARG A 5 -1.34 -18.86 -6.16
C ARG A 5 -2.42 -17.95 -6.69
N ILE A 6 -2.19 -17.39 -7.87
CA ILE A 6 -3.09 -16.46 -8.56
C ILE A 6 -3.59 -17.15 -9.81
N ASP A 7 -4.90 -17.37 -9.89
CA ASP A 7 -5.57 -18.03 -10.99
C ASP A 7 -6.74 -17.19 -11.56
N GLU A 8 -6.85 -15.91 -11.12
CA GLU A 8 -7.92 -14.97 -11.48
C GLU A 8 -7.39 -13.52 -11.42
N PRO A 9 -8.10 -12.54 -12.01
CA PRO A 9 -7.68 -11.14 -11.91
C PRO A 9 -7.39 -10.73 -10.47
N THR A 10 -6.16 -10.29 -10.21
CA THR A 10 -5.70 -10.03 -8.85
C THR A 10 -4.90 -8.72 -8.75
N ALA A 11 -5.30 -7.85 -7.82
CA ALA A 11 -4.53 -6.69 -7.43
C ALA A 11 -3.69 -7.01 -6.19
N ILE A 12 -2.37 -7.07 -6.34
CA ILE A 12 -1.44 -7.20 -5.21
C ILE A 12 -1.19 -5.81 -4.63
N SER A 13 -1.80 -5.51 -3.47
CA SER A 13 -1.66 -4.20 -2.81
C SER A 13 -0.30 -4.09 -2.11
N PHE A 14 0.66 -3.48 -2.78
CA PHE A 14 1.99 -3.22 -2.24
C PHE A 14 2.00 -1.86 -1.52
N SER A 15 2.18 -1.85 -0.21
CA SER A 15 2.13 -0.63 0.60
C SER A 15 3.50 0.04 0.84
N GLY A 16 4.56 -0.48 0.22
CA GLY A 16 5.93 0.01 0.41
C GLY A 16 6.58 -0.43 1.74
N GLY A 17 5.99 -1.35 2.46
CA GLY A 17 6.54 -1.89 3.70
C GLY A 17 7.00 -3.34 3.58
N ARG A 18 7.90 -3.77 4.48
CA ARG A 18 8.48 -5.13 4.52
C ARG A 18 7.44 -6.25 4.43
N THR A 19 6.31 -6.10 5.11
CA THR A 19 5.24 -7.12 5.11
C THR A 19 4.60 -7.30 3.73
N SER A 20 4.25 -6.20 3.06
CA SER A 20 3.65 -6.28 1.72
C SER A 20 4.66 -6.69 0.65
N ALA A 21 5.94 -6.33 0.83
CA ALA A 21 7.01 -6.79 -0.03
C ALA A 21 7.25 -8.30 0.14
N PHE A 22 7.22 -8.82 1.37
CA PHE A 22 7.28 -10.27 1.62
C PHE A 22 6.10 -11.01 0.99
N MET A 23 4.88 -10.45 1.05
CA MET A 23 3.73 -11.01 0.35
C MET A 23 3.96 -11.09 -1.16
N LEU A 24 4.45 -10.01 -1.77
CA LEU A 24 4.78 -9.99 -3.20
C LEU A 24 5.84 -11.04 -3.56
N TYR A 25 6.91 -11.13 -2.75
CA TYR A 25 7.94 -12.16 -2.93
C TYR A 25 7.35 -13.57 -2.89
N LYS A 26 6.45 -13.86 -1.95
CA LYS A 26 5.76 -15.16 -1.86
C LYS A 26 4.84 -15.44 -3.05
N CYS A 27 4.22 -14.42 -3.62
CA CYS A 27 3.48 -14.56 -4.87
C CYS A 27 4.41 -14.89 -6.04
N LEU A 28 5.54 -14.19 -6.17
CA LEU A 28 6.56 -14.52 -7.19
C LEU A 28 7.09 -15.94 -7.03
N GLU A 29 7.43 -16.35 -5.79
CA GLU A 29 7.89 -17.72 -5.50
C GLU A 29 6.83 -18.77 -5.89
N ALA A 30 5.55 -18.51 -5.70
CA ALA A 30 4.45 -19.41 -6.08
C ALA A 30 4.25 -19.52 -7.60
N HIS A 31 4.89 -18.62 -8.38
CA HIS A 31 4.83 -18.55 -9.84
C HIS A 31 6.21 -18.59 -10.49
N ASP A 32 7.16 -19.31 -9.89
CA ASP A 32 8.50 -19.54 -10.43
C ASP A 32 9.27 -18.24 -10.77
N GLY A 33 9.00 -17.17 -10.03
CA GLY A 33 9.65 -15.86 -10.15
C GLY A 33 8.97 -14.88 -11.12
N GLN A 34 7.90 -15.28 -11.80
CA GLN A 34 7.17 -14.42 -12.74
C GLN A 34 5.67 -14.46 -12.45
N LEU A 35 5.06 -13.31 -12.15
CA LEU A 35 3.63 -13.24 -11.94
C LEU A 35 2.85 -13.52 -13.22
N PRO A 36 1.65 -14.13 -13.12
CA PRO A 36 0.78 -14.32 -14.28
C PRO A 36 0.21 -12.98 -14.77
N ASP A 37 -0.25 -12.94 -16.02
CA ASP A 37 -0.78 -11.73 -16.66
C ASP A 37 -2.02 -11.15 -15.96
N GLU A 38 -2.74 -11.97 -15.20
CA GLU A 38 -3.89 -11.58 -14.40
C GLU A 38 -3.50 -10.80 -13.12
N ALA A 39 -2.23 -10.80 -12.74
CA ALA A 39 -1.75 -10.15 -11.53
C ALA A 39 -1.23 -8.75 -11.81
N VAL A 40 -1.74 -7.76 -11.08
CA VAL A 40 -1.24 -6.39 -11.11
C VAL A 40 -0.71 -6.00 -9.74
N VAL A 41 0.55 -5.62 -9.65
CA VAL A 41 1.13 -5.08 -8.42
C VAL A 41 0.90 -3.58 -8.38
N THR A 42 0.23 -3.08 -7.35
CA THR A 42 -0.13 -1.66 -7.23
C THR A 42 0.47 -1.02 -5.99
N PHE A 43 1.06 0.15 -6.14
CA PHE A 43 1.51 1.00 -5.05
C PHE A 43 0.81 2.36 -5.11
N ALA A 44 0.01 2.69 -4.10
CA ALA A 44 -0.70 3.97 -4.02
C ALA A 44 0.11 4.96 -3.15
N ASN A 45 0.76 5.92 -3.81
CA ASN A 45 1.52 6.98 -3.18
C ASN A 45 0.59 8.10 -2.69
N THR A 46 0.78 8.57 -1.46
CA THR A 46 0.05 9.72 -0.91
C THR A 46 0.87 11.00 -0.92
N GLY A 47 2.15 10.89 -1.31
CA GLY A 47 3.14 11.95 -1.20
C GLY A 47 3.64 12.18 0.24
N LYS A 48 3.17 11.39 1.20
CA LYS A 48 3.54 11.44 2.62
C LYS A 48 4.32 10.21 3.09
N GLU A 49 4.69 9.35 2.19
CA GLU A 49 5.61 8.25 2.44
C GLU A 49 7.05 8.80 2.59
N MET A 50 7.85 8.15 3.43
CA MET A 50 9.26 8.47 3.56
C MET A 50 10.01 8.22 2.24
N PRO A 51 11.02 9.02 1.88
CA PRO A 51 11.81 8.77 0.66
C PRO A 51 12.33 7.35 0.57
N GLU A 52 12.82 6.80 1.69
CA GLU A 52 13.30 5.42 1.79
C GLU A 52 12.21 4.38 1.47
N THR A 53 10.94 4.70 1.70
CA THR A 53 9.83 3.83 1.31
C THR A 53 9.66 3.80 -0.21
N LEU A 54 9.76 4.95 -0.88
CA LEU A 54 9.66 5.04 -2.33
C LEU A 54 10.84 4.32 -3.00
N ASP A 55 12.05 4.54 -2.48
CA ASP A 55 13.26 3.88 -2.97
C ASP A 55 13.18 2.36 -2.78
N PHE A 56 12.59 1.91 -1.67
CA PHE A 56 12.37 0.48 -1.41
C PHE A 56 11.35 -0.16 -2.37
N VAL A 57 10.28 0.55 -2.73
CA VAL A 57 9.32 0.08 -3.74
C VAL A 57 10.04 -0.13 -5.08
N GLN A 58 10.87 0.82 -5.50
CA GLN A 58 11.67 0.70 -6.73
C GLN A 58 12.69 -0.43 -6.62
N ALA A 59 13.39 -0.55 -5.48
CA ALA A 59 14.35 -1.61 -5.27
C ALA A 59 13.71 -3.02 -5.34
N CYS A 60 12.48 -3.18 -4.85
CA CYS A 60 11.73 -4.43 -5.01
C CYS A 60 11.44 -4.73 -6.50
N ALA A 61 11.02 -3.72 -7.27
CA ALA A 61 10.78 -3.87 -8.70
C ALA A 61 12.06 -4.31 -9.43
N ASP A 62 13.17 -3.60 -9.20
CA ASP A 62 14.44 -3.84 -9.87
C ASP A 62 15.07 -5.19 -9.51
N ASN A 63 15.07 -5.56 -8.22
CA ASN A 63 15.70 -6.80 -7.77
C ASN A 63 14.90 -8.05 -8.13
N TRP A 64 13.58 -7.94 -8.25
CA TRP A 64 12.70 -9.09 -8.53
C TRP A 64 12.19 -9.11 -9.96
N GLY A 65 12.53 -8.10 -10.78
CA GLY A 65 12.10 -8.03 -12.18
C GLY A 65 10.58 -7.97 -12.32
N VAL A 66 9.89 -7.25 -11.41
CA VAL A 66 8.44 -7.16 -11.39
C VAL A 66 7.97 -5.72 -11.61
N ASP A 67 7.00 -5.55 -12.50
CA ASP A 67 6.38 -4.25 -12.72
C ASP A 67 5.46 -3.87 -11.57
N ILE A 68 5.65 -2.66 -11.02
CA ILE A 68 4.81 -2.09 -9.98
C ILE A 68 4.16 -0.83 -10.53
N VAL A 69 2.84 -0.83 -10.60
CA VAL A 69 2.05 0.33 -11.02
C VAL A 69 1.95 1.32 -9.87
N TRP A 70 2.51 2.51 -10.07
CA TRP A 70 2.48 3.59 -9.09
C TRP A 70 1.28 4.49 -9.34
N LEU A 71 0.41 4.62 -8.36
CA LEU A 71 -0.84 5.36 -8.47
C LEU A 71 -0.86 6.55 -7.51
N GLU A 72 -1.35 7.68 -7.99
CA GLU A 72 -1.61 8.87 -7.18
C GLU A 72 -3.03 9.40 -7.41
N ALA A 73 -3.57 10.03 -6.37
CA ALA A 73 -4.78 10.83 -6.52
C ALA A 73 -4.41 12.23 -6.99
N ARG A 74 -5.12 12.75 -7.99
CA ARG A 74 -5.19 14.17 -8.29
C ARG A 74 -6.57 14.68 -7.93
N VAL A 75 -6.62 15.66 -7.06
CA VAL A 75 -7.88 16.24 -6.60
C VAL A 75 -7.95 17.67 -7.10
N ARG A 76 -8.97 17.97 -7.91
CA ARG A 76 -9.18 19.32 -8.45
C ARG A 76 -10.64 19.73 -8.30
N ARG A 77 -10.90 21.04 -8.31
CA ARG A 77 -12.27 21.53 -8.37
C ARG A 77 -12.93 21.10 -9.69
N GLY A 78 -14.12 20.57 -9.61
CA GLY A 78 -14.94 20.22 -10.78
C GLY A 78 -15.59 21.48 -11.37
N GLY A 79 -15.65 21.53 -12.71
CA GLY A 79 -16.10 22.62 -13.57
C GLY A 79 -17.27 23.50 -13.10
N GLU A 80 -18.51 23.21 -13.50
CA GLU A 80 -19.66 24.13 -13.33
C GLU A 80 -20.25 24.19 -11.91
N GLU A 81 -19.98 23.21 -11.05
CA GLU A 81 -20.42 23.21 -9.66
C GLU A 81 -19.26 23.65 -8.74
N GLU A 82 -19.30 24.87 -8.24
CA GLU A 82 -18.24 25.50 -7.43
C GLU A 82 -17.77 24.71 -6.20
N ASN A 83 -18.57 23.75 -5.73
CA ASN A 83 -18.29 22.94 -4.53
C ASN A 83 -18.00 21.45 -4.82
N LYS A 84 -17.87 21.07 -6.08
CA LYS A 84 -17.59 19.68 -6.46
C LYS A 84 -16.10 19.47 -6.68
N TYR A 85 -15.57 18.40 -6.10
CA TYR A 85 -14.19 17.96 -6.33
C TYR A 85 -14.19 16.68 -7.19
N VAL A 86 -13.29 16.66 -8.14
CA VAL A 86 -13.03 15.49 -9.00
C VAL A 86 -11.76 14.83 -8.52
N TYR A 87 -11.83 13.52 -8.37
CA TYR A 87 -10.70 12.68 -7.98
C TYR A 87 -10.27 11.87 -9.20
N GLU A 88 -9.07 12.14 -9.67
CA GLU A 88 -8.46 11.41 -10.79
C GLU A 88 -7.41 10.45 -10.28
N THR A 89 -7.32 9.29 -10.88
CA THR A 89 -6.20 8.35 -10.67
C THR A 89 -5.20 8.59 -11.77
N VAL A 90 -3.96 8.88 -11.39
CA VAL A 90 -2.85 9.05 -12.34
C VAL A 90 -1.75 8.04 -12.04
N GLU A 91 -1.18 7.49 -13.11
CA GLU A 91 0.02 6.70 -13.02
C GLU A 91 1.23 7.63 -12.95
N VAL A 92 2.15 7.29 -12.07
CA VAL A 92 3.43 7.98 -11.89
C VAL A 92 4.56 6.95 -11.87
N SER A 93 5.80 7.41 -11.84
CA SER A 93 6.98 6.56 -11.67
C SER A 93 7.72 6.95 -10.39
N HIS A 94 8.71 6.16 -9.99
CA HIS A 94 9.61 6.53 -8.90
C HIS A 94 10.18 7.95 -9.06
N ALA A 95 10.53 8.35 -10.30
CA ALA A 95 11.11 9.67 -10.60
C ALA A 95 10.08 10.82 -10.52
N THR A 96 8.80 10.55 -10.82
CA THR A 96 7.73 11.57 -10.91
C THR A 96 6.77 11.56 -9.73
N ALA A 97 6.88 10.56 -8.86
CA ALA A 97 6.04 10.43 -7.68
C ALA A 97 6.17 11.63 -6.73
N SER A 98 5.04 12.09 -6.23
CA SER A 98 4.95 13.17 -5.24
C SER A 98 5.70 12.82 -3.96
N ARG A 99 6.50 13.76 -3.44
CA ARG A 99 7.34 13.57 -2.24
C ARG A 99 7.11 14.63 -1.17
N LYS A 100 6.32 15.67 -1.47
CA LYS A 100 6.04 16.81 -0.56
C LYS A 100 4.61 16.82 -0.03
N GLY A 101 3.84 15.78 -0.33
CA GLY A 101 2.48 15.59 0.16
C GLY A 101 1.41 16.24 -0.71
N GLU A 102 1.68 16.51 -1.98
CA GLU A 102 0.75 17.17 -2.89
C GLU A 102 -0.62 16.48 -2.94
N PRO A 103 -0.74 15.14 -3.16
CA PRO A 103 -2.05 14.47 -3.17
C PRO A 103 -2.78 14.59 -1.83
N PHE A 104 -2.04 14.50 -0.72
CA PHE A 104 -2.61 14.61 0.62
C PHE A 104 -3.11 16.03 0.93
N THR A 105 -2.36 17.05 0.52
CA THR A 105 -2.73 18.46 0.69
C THR A 105 -4.00 18.80 -0.11
N GLN A 106 -4.05 18.43 -1.38
CA GLN A 106 -5.21 18.59 -2.24
C GLN A 106 -6.46 17.93 -1.65
N LEU A 107 -6.30 16.74 -1.06
CA LEU A 107 -7.41 16.05 -0.40
C LEU A 107 -7.92 16.80 0.83
N ILE A 108 -7.03 17.34 1.68
CA ILE A 108 -7.44 18.12 2.86
C ILE A 108 -8.14 19.39 2.43
N GLU A 109 -7.66 20.09 1.43
CA GLU A 109 -8.30 21.27 0.86
C GLU A 109 -9.70 20.97 0.33
N ALA A 110 -9.86 19.84 -0.35
CA ALA A 110 -11.16 19.39 -0.84
C ALA A 110 -12.14 19.02 0.28
N LYS A 111 -11.66 18.40 1.35
CA LYS A 111 -12.50 17.95 2.48
C LYS A 111 -12.69 19.04 3.54
N VAL A 112 -11.87 20.11 3.53
CA VAL A 112 -11.88 21.22 4.50
C VAL A 112 -11.57 20.79 5.95
N TYR A 113 -11.11 19.57 6.17
CA TYR A 113 -10.66 19.07 7.48
C TYR A 113 -9.64 17.94 7.32
N ALA A 114 -8.84 17.72 8.36
CA ALA A 114 -7.84 16.67 8.37
C ALA A 114 -8.47 15.29 8.68
N PRO A 115 -7.92 14.20 8.10
CA PRO A 115 -8.36 12.86 8.44
C PRO A 115 -8.04 12.52 9.90
N ASN A 116 -8.89 11.69 10.50
CA ASN A 116 -8.79 11.29 11.89
C ASN A 116 -9.24 9.83 12.07
N PRO A 117 -9.15 9.24 13.29
CA PRO A 117 -9.50 7.83 13.51
C PRO A 117 -10.94 7.44 13.10
N LEU A 118 -11.88 8.38 13.16
CA LEU A 118 -13.29 8.17 12.78
C LEU A 118 -13.53 8.43 11.29
N ALA A 119 -12.78 9.37 10.69
CA ALA A 119 -12.91 9.78 9.29
C ALA A 119 -11.61 9.51 8.52
N ARG A 120 -11.40 8.24 8.16
CA ARG A 120 -10.20 7.74 7.48
C ARG A 120 -10.27 7.90 5.96
N PHE A 121 -10.78 9.04 5.48
CA PHE A 121 -10.95 9.27 4.05
C PHE A 121 -9.63 9.28 3.27
N CYS A 122 -8.50 9.61 3.90
CA CYS A 122 -7.20 9.50 3.25
C CYS A 122 -6.86 8.06 2.78
N THR A 123 -7.21 7.04 3.57
CA THR A 123 -7.03 5.65 3.16
C THR A 123 -7.93 5.29 1.99
N LYS A 124 -9.20 5.73 2.03
CA LYS A 124 -10.16 5.47 0.98
C LYS A 124 -9.76 6.19 -0.31
N GLU A 125 -9.69 7.51 -0.27
CA GLU A 125 -9.56 8.37 -1.46
C GLU A 125 -8.16 8.32 -2.10
N LEU A 126 -7.08 8.21 -1.29
CA LEU A 126 -5.71 8.24 -1.82
C LEU A 126 -5.15 6.83 -2.13
N LYS A 127 -5.74 5.77 -1.59
CA LYS A 127 -5.21 4.41 -1.77
C LYS A 127 -6.24 3.46 -2.37
N VAL A 128 -7.30 3.16 -1.63
CA VAL A 128 -8.26 2.12 -2.04
C VAL A 128 -8.95 2.49 -3.36
N ASP A 129 -9.46 3.71 -3.47
CA ASP A 129 -10.17 4.15 -4.67
C ASP A 129 -9.22 4.27 -5.88
N ARG A 130 -7.94 4.63 -5.67
CA ARG A 130 -6.95 4.67 -6.77
C ARG A 130 -6.72 3.30 -7.36
N ILE A 131 -6.54 2.29 -6.52
CA ILE A 131 -6.38 0.90 -6.97
C ILE A 131 -7.67 0.43 -7.66
N LYS A 132 -8.84 0.72 -7.09
CA LYS A 132 -10.12 0.36 -7.70
C LYS A 132 -10.34 1.03 -9.05
N ASP A 133 -10.05 2.31 -9.17
CA ASP A 133 -10.20 3.03 -10.43
C ASP A 133 -9.29 2.46 -11.52
N TYR A 134 -8.05 2.11 -11.16
CA TYR A 134 -7.12 1.48 -12.08
C TYR A 134 -7.62 0.09 -12.52
N MET A 135 -7.98 -0.76 -11.57
CA MET A 135 -8.44 -2.13 -11.87
C MET A 135 -9.71 -2.17 -12.70
N ARG A 136 -10.66 -1.24 -12.47
CA ARG A 136 -11.91 -1.15 -13.22
C ARG A 136 -11.74 -0.83 -14.72
N VAL A 137 -10.61 -0.32 -15.13
CA VAL A 137 -10.31 -0.10 -16.55
C VAL A 137 -10.18 -1.43 -17.31
N TYR A 138 -9.72 -2.48 -16.60
CA TYR A 138 -9.37 -3.76 -17.20
C TYR A 138 -10.27 -4.91 -16.76
N HIS A 139 -10.90 -4.79 -15.58
CA HIS A 139 -11.64 -5.89 -14.96
C HIS A 139 -12.93 -5.39 -14.30
N ASP A 140 -14.03 -6.11 -14.53
CA ASP A 140 -15.32 -5.87 -13.85
C ASP A 140 -15.26 -6.35 -12.39
N TRP A 141 -14.43 -7.34 -12.12
CA TRP A 141 -14.21 -7.93 -10.81
C TRP A 141 -12.76 -8.44 -10.66
N TRP A 142 -12.21 -8.40 -9.46
CA TRP A 142 -10.87 -8.93 -9.12
C TRP A 142 -10.75 -9.30 -7.64
N THR A 143 -9.72 -10.08 -7.31
CA THR A 143 -9.30 -10.31 -5.93
C THR A 143 -8.19 -9.33 -5.53
N SER A 144 -8.32 -8.69 -4.36
CA SER A 144 -7.28 -7.83 -3.79
C SER A 144 -6.49 -8.58 -2.73
N TYR A 145 -5.21 -8.82 -2.99
CA TYR A 145 -4.27 -9.38 -2.02
C TYR A 145 -3.74 -8.28 -1.10
N ILE A 146 -3.95 -8.45 0.21
CA ILE A 146 -3.63 -7.45 1.22
C ILE A 146 -2.65 -8.05 2.24
N GLY A 147 -1.50 -7.40 2.42
CA GLY A 147 -0.42 -7.83 3.31
C GLY A 147 -0.76 -7.68 4.79
N ILE A 148 -1.62 -8.53 5.31
CA ILE A 148 -1.97 -8.62 6.75
C ILE A 148 -1.52 -9.98 7.27
N ARG A 149 -0.74 -9.95 8.36
CA ARG A 149 -0.15 -11.15 8.96
C ARG A 149 -1.10 -11.85 9.95
N ALA A 150 -0.75 -13.06 10.33
CA ALA A 150 -1.52 -13.86 11.29
C ALA A 150 -1.58 -13.23 12.69
N ASP A 151 -0.51 -12.56 13.12
CA ASP A 151 -0.46 -11.83 14.38
C ASP A 151 -1.31 -10.54 14.40
N GLU A 152 -1.80 -10.08 13.25
CA GLU A 152 -2.73 -8.96 13.11
C GLU A 152 -4.22 -9.42 13.03
N ARG A 153 -4.58 -10.46 13.75
CA ARG A 153 -5.88 -11.13 13.68
C ARG A 153 -7.09 -10.19 13.66
N ARG A 154 -7.09 -9.12 14.48
CA ARG A 154 -8.21 -8.17 14.55
C ARG A 154 -8.43 -7.41 13.22
N ARG A 155 -7.37 -7.21 12.45
CA ARG A 155 -7.43 -6.59 11.13
C ARG A 155 -7.84 -7.62 10.07
N ALA A 156 -7.23 -8.80 10.12
CA ALA A 156 -7.49 -9.88 9.18
C ALA A 156 -8.97 -10.28 9.16
N VAL A 157 -9.59 -10.52 10.29
CA VAL A 157 -11.03 -10.90 10.41
C VAL A 157 -11.97 -9.86 9.78
N LYS A 158 -11.55 -8.58 9.71
CA LYS A 158 -12.38 -7.53 9.11
C LYS A 158 -12.26 -7.44 7.59
N ILE A 159 -11.21 -8.02 7.02
CA ILE A 159 -10.82 -7.85 5.62
C ILE A 159 -10.82 -9.18 4.89
N HIS A 160 -10.19 -10.19 5.44
CA HIS A 160 -10.02 -11.50 4.81
C HIS A 160 -11.36 -12.13 4.43
N ASN A 161 -11.48 -12.57 3.18
CA ASN A 161 -12.68 -13.14 2.58
C ASN A 161 -13.91 -12.19 2.66
N LYS A 162 -13.69 -10.89 2.49
CA LYS A 162 -14.76 -9.89 2.35
C LYS A 162 -14.91 -9.48 0.90
N SER A 163 -16.14 -9.22 0.50
CA SER A 163 -16.49 -8.67 -0.80
C SER A 163 -17.16 -7.32 -0.63
N ASP A 164 -16.96 -6.42 -1.60
CA ASP A 164 -17.72 -5.17 -1.69
C ASP A 164 -18.50 -5.05 -3.03
N GLY A 165 -18.63 -6.18 -3.73
CA GLY A 165 -19.34 -6.29 -4.99
C GLY A 165 -18.48 -5.97 -6.23
N SER A 166 -17.36 -5.25 -6.08
CA SER A 166 -16.40 -5.00 -7.18
C SER A 166 -15.11 -5.79 -7.01
N GLN A 167 -14.77 -6.15 -5.79
CA GLN A 167 -13.59 -6.93 -5.45
C GLN A 167 -13.82 -7.84 -4.25
N ASP A 168 -13.11 -8.94 -4.24
CA ASP A 168 -12.93 -9.76 -3.05
C ASP A 168 -11.60 -9.42 -2.38
N GLN A 169 -11.55 -9.46 -1.07
CA GLN A 169 -10.36 -9.15 -0.29
C GLN A 169 -9.78 -10.42 0.32
N TYR A 170 -8.52 -10.67 0.06
CA TYR A 170 -7.82 -11.85 0.57
C TYR A 170 -6.50 -11.45 1.25
N CYS A 171 -6.18 -12.13 2.34
CA CYS A 171 -4.95 -11.90 3.10
C CYS A 171 -4.10 -13.18 3.07
N PRO A 172 -3.24 -13.38 2.05
CA PRO A 172 -2.50 -14.63 1.90
C PRO A 172 -1.54 -14.89 3.06
N LEU A 173 -0.88 -13.87 3.61
CA LEU A 173 -0.01 -14.02 4.78
C LEU A 173 -0.77 -14.49 6.03
N TYR A 174 -2.01 -14.02 6.21
CA TYR A 174 -2.87 -14.47 7.31
C TYR A 174 -3.29 -15.92 7.11
N ALA A 175 -3.66 -16.29 5.90
CA ALA A 175 -4.07 -17.65 5.57
C ALA A 175 -2.91 -18.66 5.73
N ASP A 176 -1.67 -18.23 5.47
CA ASP A 176 -0.45 -19.03 5.61
C ASP A 176 0.13 -19.02 7.05
N GLY A 177 -0.48 -18.30 7.98
CA GLY A 177 0.02 -18.22 9.35
C GLY A 177 1.29 -17.39 9.53
N VAL A 178 1.64 -16.54 8.55
CA VAL A 178 2.85 -15.72 8.59
C VAL A 178 2.75 -14.67 9.69
N THR A 179 3.78 -14.62 10.53
CA THR A 179 3.91 -13.65 11.63
C THR A 179 4.96 -12.57 11.34
N LYS A 180 5.11 -11.63 12.23
CA LYS A 180 6.12 -10.59 12.16
C LYS A 180 7.55 -11.18 12.15
N GLU A 181 7.76 -12.23 12.90
CA GLU A 181 9.04 -12.92 13.01
C GLU A 181 9.45 -13.51 11.64
N HIS A 182 8.55 -14.17 10.94
CA HIS A 182 8.81 -14.71 9.59
C HIS A 182 9.22 -13.61 8.60
N VAL A 183 8.54 -12.45 8.66
CA VAL A 183 8.90 -11.30 7.82
C VAL A 183 10.27 -10.73 8.19
N TYR A 184 10.59 -10.66 9.49
CA TYR A 184 11.90 -10.21 9.95
C TYR A 184 13.01 -11.15 9.48
N ASP A 185 12.86 -12.46 9.69
CA ASP A 185 13.85 -13.47 9.32
C ASP A 185 14.11 -13.49 7.80
N PHE A 186 13.10 -13.22 7.01
CA PHE A 186 13.27 -13.05 5.57
C PHE A 186 14.18 -11.86 5.25
N TRP A 187 13.87 -10.67 5.81
CA TRP A 187 14.55 -9.44 5.42
C TRP A 187 16.00 -9.35 5.89
N ILE A 188 16.35 -9.94 7.02
CA ILE A 188 17.76 -9.97 7.48
C ILE A 188 18.67 -10.80 6.56
N ASN A 189 18.10 -11.64 5.70
CA ASN A 189 18.83 -12.50 4.75
C ASN A 189 18.78 -11.95 3.30
N GLN A 190 18.18 -10.79 3.06
CA GLN A 190 18.15 -10.18 1.73
C GLN A 190 19.35 -9.28 1.49
N ASN A 191 19.73 -9.13 0.21
CA ASN A 191 20.82 -8.23 -0.21
C ASN A 191 20.42 -6.75 -0.18
N PHE A 192 19.14 -6.45 -0.02
CA PHE A 192 18.58 -5.10 0.13
C PHE A 192 17.44 -5.12 1.16
N ASP A 193 17.10 -3.98 1.71
CA ASP A 193 16.02 -3.84 2.69
C ASP A 193 15.50 -2.39 2.70
N LEU A 194 14.34 -2.19 3.31
CA LEU A 194 13.79 -0.87 3.62
C LEU A 194 14.75 -0.12 4.55
N GLN A 195 15.34 0.97 4.07
CA GLN A 195 16.35 1.76 4.74
C GLN A 195 15.75 2.68 5.83
N LEU A 196 14.81 2.15 6.61
CA LEU A 196 14.24 2.79 7.78
C LEU A 196 14.59 1.99 9.04
N PRO A 197 14.73 2.66 10.22
CA PRO A 197 15.03 1.97 11.46
C PRO A 197 14.18 0.74 11.68
N ASN A 198 14.78 -0.37 12.02
CA ASN A 198 14.11 -1.66 12.20
C ASN A 198 14.27 -2.13 13.66
N ASN A 199 13.19 -2.03 14.40
CA ASN A 199 13.10 -2.50 15.78
C ASN A 199 12.37 -3.86 15.79
N ASN A 200 13.12 -4.96 15.66
CA ASN A 200 12.57 -6.33 15.64
C ASN A 200 11.41 -6.49 14.64
N GLY A 201 11.64 -6.15 13.38
CA GLY A 201 10.65 -6.25 12.30
C GLY A 201 9.63 -5.11 12.24
N THR A 202 9.73 -4.10 13.11
CA THR A 202 8.87 -2.92 13.09
C THR A 202 9.66 -1.63 12.90
N THR A 203 9.04 -0.64 12.27
CA THR A 203 9.59 0.71 12.18
C THR A 203 8.55 1.74 12.60
N ASP A 204 9.00 2.77 13.29
CA ASP A 204 8.15 3.90 13.64
C ASP A 204 7.89 4.81 12.43
N TRP A 205 8.76 4.75 11.44
CA TRP A 205 8.77 5.57 10.23
C TRP A 205 7.90 5.01 9.09
N GLY A 206 7.44 3.75 9.16
CA GLY A 206 6.60 3.14 8.13
C GLY A 206 5.24 3.83 7.99
N ASN A 207 4.59 3.65 6.84
CA ASN A 207 3.38 4.35 6.41
C ASN A 207 3.60 5.88 6.26
N CYS A 208 2.49 6.61 6.06
CA CYS A 208 2.56 8.06 5.92
C CYS A 208 3.26 8.72 7.12
N ASP A 209 4.03 9.76 6.84
CA ASP A 209 4.61 10.66 7.81
C ASP A 209 3.54 11.17 8.81
N LEU A 210 3.86 11.26 10.09
CA LEU A 210 2.99 11.73 11.18
C LEU A 210 1.54 11.21 11.17
N CYS A 211 1.32 10.02 10.59
CA CYS A 211 -0.01 9.42 10.51
C CYS A 211 -0.69 9.40 11.89
N PHE A 212 -1.93 9.88 11.96
CA PHE A 212 -2.72 9.93 13.20
C PHE A 212 -2.96 8.54 13.84
N LEU A 213 -2.78 7.44 13.08
CA LEU A 213 -2.84 6.08 13.60
C LEU A 213 -1.57 5.64 14.33
N LYS A 214 -0.47 6.39 14.21
CA LYS A 214 0.74 6.15 14.98
C LYS A 214 0.52 6.57 16.43
N GLY A 215 1.01 5.76 17.38
CA GLY A 215 1.01 6.13 18.80
C GLY A 215 1.76 7.45 19.06
N LYS A 216 1.44 8.11 20.17
CA LYS A 216 2.03 9.41 20.53
C LYS A 216 3.57 9.36 20.55
N SER A 217 4.15 8.32 21.17
CA SER A 217 5.61 8.14 21.26
C SER A 217 6.27 8.08 19.87
N LYS A 218 5.68 7.33 18.94
CA LYS A 218 6.19 7.21 17.57
C LYS A 218 6.16 8.55 16.81
N ARG A 219 5.07 9.31 16.94
CA ARG A 219 4.97 10.63 16.32
C ARG A 219 5.99 11.61 16.90
N LEU A 220 6.20 11.56 18.22
CA LEU A 220 7.21 12.41 18.88
C LEU A 220 8.64 12.03 18.48
N SER A 221 8.95 10.75 18.29
CA SER A 221 10.24 10.30 17.77
C SER A 221 10.50 10.88 16.39
N ILE A 222 9.53 10.75 15.48
CA ILE A 222 9.63 11.30 14.11
C ILE A 222 9.89 12.82 14.14
N ILE A 223 9.13 13.58 14.92
CA ILE A 223 9.30 15.05 15.01
C ILE A 223 10.69 15.44 15.57
N ARG A 224 11.25 14.64 16.48
CA ARG A 224 12.58 14.92 17.06
C ARG A 224 13.72 14.62 16.12
N GLU A 225 13.57 13.57 15.32
CA GLU A 225 14.63 13.06 14.45
C GLU A 225 14.61 13.74 13.06
N ARG A 226 13.44 14.21 12.63
CA ARG A 226 13.24 14.94 11.37
C ARG A 226 12.23 16.08 11.57
N PRO A 227 12.66 17.20 12.20
CA PRO A 227 11.80 18.34 12.53
C PRO A 227 11.27 19.06 11.28
#